data_c248be909ce813bbc727840a5d92968f
#
_entry.id   c248be909ce813bbc727840a5d92968f
#
_cell.length_a   1.000
_cell.length_b   1.000
_cell.length_c   1.000
_cell.angle_alpha   90.00
_cell.angle_beta   90.00
_cell.angle_gamma   90.00
#
_symmetry.space_group_name_H-M   'P 1'
#
loop_
_entity.id
_entity.type
_entity.pdbx_description
1 polymer ?
#
loop_
_entity_poly.entity_id
_entity_poly.type
_entity_poly.pdbx_seq_one_letter_code
_entity_poly.pdbx_strand_id
1 'polypeptide(L)'
;MSDLRFDGRVAIVTGAGNGLGRSHALLLASRGAKVVVNDLGGGHTGGGKSSAAADKVVEEIKAAGGEAVANYDSVEDGANIVKTAVDAFGKVDIVINNAG
;
A
#
# COMPACT_ATOMS: atom_id res chain seq x y z
N MET A 1 -21.03 -13.88 -13.77
CA MET A 1 -20.23 -12.71 -13.49
C MET A 1 -18.86 -13.10 -12.94
N SER A 2 -17.86 -12.73 -13.64
CA SER A 2 -16.54 -13.08 -13.17
C SER A 2 -16.09 -12.12 -12.09
N ASP A 3 -15.43 -12.67 -11.12
CA ASP A 3 -14.80 -11.85 -10.11
C ASP A 3 -13.44 -11.42 -10.62
N LEU A 4 -13.16 -10.13 -10.52
CA LEU A 4 -11.84 -9.65 -10.82
C LEU A 4 -10.95 -10.03 -9.65
N ARG A 5 -10.03 -10.93 -9.92
CA ARG A 5 -9.10 -11.42 -8.91
C ARG A 5 -7.71 -10.97 -9.25
N PHE A 6 -6.94 -10.69 -8.23
CA PHE A 6 -5.54 -10.30 -8.36
C PHE A 6 -4.64 -11.23 -7.57
N ASP A 7 -5.05 -12.47 -7.45
CA ASP A 7 -4.30 -13.45 -6.67
C ASP A 7 -2.85 -13.53 -7.17
N GLY A 8 -1.93 -13.41 -6.25
CA GLY A 8 -0.51 -13.46 -6.57
C GLY A 8 0.06 -12.19 -7.17
N ARG A 9 -0.76 -11.18 -7.44
CA ARG A 9 -0.26 -9.91 -7.93
C ARG A 9 0.21 -9.05 -6.78
N VAL A 10 1.18 -8.21 -7.06
CA VAL A 10 1.73 -7.28 -6.07
C VAL A 10 1.41 -5.87 -6.50
N ALA A 11 0.74 -5.13 -5.65
CA ALA A 11 0.32 -3.77 -5.94
C ALA A 11 0.96 -2.79 -4.98
N ILE A 12 1.39 -1.66 -5.51
CA ILE A 12 1.81 -0.52 -4.71
C ILE A 12 0.73 0.53 -4.82
N VAL A 13 0.25 1.02 -3.69
CA VAL A 13 -0.73 2.11 -3.68
C VAL A 13 -0.10 3.26 -2.92
N THR A 14 0.12 4.39 -3.60
CA THR A 14 0.68 5.56 -2.96
C THR A 14 -0.43 6.40 -2.36
N GLY A 15 -0.12 7.10 -1.28
CA GLY A 15 -1.13 7.87 -0.57
C GLY A 15 -2.23 6.99 0.00
N ALA A 16 -1.86 5.81 0.45
CA ALA A 16 -2.84 4.78 0.79
C ALA A 16 -3.29 4.79 2.24
N GLY A 17 -2.83 5.75 3.02
CA GLY A 17 -3.17 5.81 4.44
C GLY A 17 -4.60 6.23 4.72
N ASN A 18 -5.24 6.89 3.78
CA ASN A 18 -6.63 7.29 3.97
C ASN A 18 -7.26 7.64 2.62
N GLY A 19 -8.56 7.96 2.65
CA GLY A 19 -9.29 8.39 1.47
C GLY A 19 -9.36 7.34 0.38
N LEU A 20 -9.25 7.78 -0.87
CA LEU A 20 -9.33 6.88 -2.01
C LEU A 20 -8.20 5.89 -2.05
N GLY A 21 -7.00 6.31 -1.65
CA GLY A 21 -5.86 5.39 -1.62
C GLY A 21 -6.11 4.21 -0.69
N ARG A 22 -6.66 4.50 0.48
CA ARG A 22 -7.02 3.44 1.41
C ARG A 22 -8.06 2.51 0.81
N SER A 23 -9.06 3.06 0.16
CA SER A 23 -10.10 2.25 -0.48
C SER A 23 -9.51 1.34 -1.55
N HIS A 24 -8.60 1.87 -2.36
CA HIS A 24 -7.95 1.06 -3.39
C HIS A 24 -7.13 -0.06 -2.77
N ALA A 25 -6.38 0.24 -1.72
CA ALA A 25 -5.55 -0.76 -1.07
C ALA A 25 -6.40 -1.89 -0.50
N LEU A 26 -7.48 -1.53 0.17
CA LEU A 26 -8.38 -2.53 0.75
C LEU A 26 -9.05 -3.37 -0.33
N LEU A 27 -9.47 -2.74 -1.42
CA LEU A 27 -10.11 -3.46 -2.50
C LEU A 27 -9.15 -4.46 -3.14
N LEU A 28 -7.95 -4.02 -3.47
CA LEU A 28 -6.96 -4.91 -4.09
C LEU A 28 -6.64 -6.09 -3.18
N ALA A 29 -6.48 -5.83 -1.90
CA ALA A 29 -6.19 -6.89 -0.95
C ALA A 29 -7.36 -7.87 -0.86
N SER A 30 -8.58 -7.37 -0.89
CA SER A 30 -9.75 -8.22 -0.82
C SER A 30 -9.86 -9.13 -2.04
N ARG A 31 -9.19 -8.76 -3.13
CA ARG A 31 -9.18 -9.54 -4.36
C ARG A 31 -7.95 -10.41 -4.49
N GLY A 32 -7.17 -10.52 -3.45
CA GLY A 32 -6.03 -11.44 -3.41
C GLY A 32 -4.68 -10.83 -3.72
N ALA A 33 -4.61 -9.54 -3.97
CA ALA A 33 -3.33 -8.89 -4.21
C ALA A 33 -2.57 -8.72 -2.90
N LYS A 34 -1.26 -8.75 -3.01
CA LYS A 34 -0.37 -8.33 -1.92
C LYS A 34 -0.11 -6.85 -2.11
N VAL A 35 -0.23 -6.07 -1.07
CA VAL A 35 -0.26 -4.61 -1.21
C VAL A 35 0.87 -3.96 -0.43
N VAL A 36 1.58 -3.06 -1.09
CA VAL A 36 2.46 -2.12 -0.40
C VAL A 36 1.66 -0.85 -0.16
N VAL A 37 1.41 -0.57 1.09
CA VAL A 37 0.65 0.61 1.51
C VAL A 37 1.66 1.73 1.73
N ASN A 38 1.78 2.60 0.75
CA ASN A 38 2.70 3.73 0.82
C ASN A 38 1.97 4.97 1.29
N ASP A 39 2.48 5.60 2.32
CA ASP A 39 1.93 6.86 2.77
C ASP A 39 2.99 7.62 3.55
N LEU A 40 3.35 8.77 3.06
CA LEU A 40 4.26 9.65 3.77
C LEU A 40 3.60 10.22 5.03
N GLY A 41 2.29 10.22 5.03
CA GLY A 41 1.52 10.70 6.18
C GLY A 41 1.59 12.19 6.30
N GLY A 42 1.45 12.68 7.50
CA GLY A 42 1.50 14.09 7.79
C GLY A 42 2.91 14.57 8.06
N GLY A 43 3.86 14.15 7.25
CA GLY A 43 5.26 14.38 7.49
C GLY A 43 5.64 15.82 7.73
N HIS A 44 4.87 16.75 7.25
CA HIS A 44 5.16 18.16 7.44
C HIS A 44 5.15 18.57 8.92
N THR A 45 4.56 17.78 9.76
CA THR A 45 4.55 18.09 11.19
C THR A 45 5.79 17.58 11.91
N GLY A 46 6.54 16.75 11.26
CA GLY A 46 7.75 16.21 11.85
C GLY A 46 7.56 15.21 12.95
N GLY A 47 6.34 14.92 13.30
CA GLY A 47 6.09 13.92 14.33
C GLY A 47 6.19 12.53 13.77
N GLY A 48 6.62 11.59 14.56
CA GLY A 48 6.68 10.21 14.12
C GLY A 48 5.34 9.57 13.88
N LYS A 49 4.29 10.33 14.03
CA LYS A 49 2.94 9.83 13.87
C LYS A 49 2.53 9.62 12.43
N SER A 50 3.30 10.15 11.50
CA SER A 50 2.91 10.10 10.10
C SER A 50 2.75 8.67 9.60
N SER A 51 3.48 7.72 10.17
CA SER A 51 3.41 6.35 9.73
C SER A 51 2.14 5.65 10.17
N ALA A 52 1.41 6.20 11.12
CA ALA A 52 0.25 5.52 11.68
C ALA A 52 -0.83 5.24 10.66
N ALA A 53 -0.98 6.13 9.67
CA ALA A 53 -2.01 5.93 8.65
C ALA A 53 -1.73 4.68 7.82
N ALA A 54 -0.49 4.53 7.36
CA ALA A 54 -0.14 3.36 6.58
C ALA A 54 -0.22 2.09 7.42
N ASP A 55 0.27 2.16 8.65
CA ASP A 55 0.24 1.00 9.54
C ASP A 55 -1.19 0.54 9.79
N LYS A 56 -2.10 1.47 9.95
CA LYS A 56 -3.48 1.13 10.22
C LYS A 56 -4.09 0.37 9.04
N VAL A 57 -3.83 0.82 7.83
CA VAL A 57 -4.35 0.15 6.65
C VAL A 57 -3.75 -1.24 6.51
N VAL A 58 -2.46 -1.38 6.78
CA VAL A 58 -1.82 -2.69 6.77
C VAL A 58 -2.51 -3.63 7.75
N GLU A 59 -2.79 -3.14 8.95
CA GLU A 59 -3.47 -3.96 9.96
C GLU A 59 -4.87 -4.34 9.53
N GLU A 60 -5.58 -3.42 8.90
CA GLU A 60 -6.92 -3.72 8.39
C GLU A 60 -6.86 -4.81 7.34
N ILE A 61 -5.88 -4.76 6.46
CA ILE A 61 -5.71 -5.78 5.42
C ILE A 61 -5.39 -7.13 6.05
N LYS A 62 -4.48 -7.15 7.00
CA LYS A 62 -4.10 -8.40 7.66
C LYS A 62 -5.25 -8.99 8.44
N ALA A 63 -6.03 -8.15 9.10
CA ALA A 63 -7.19 -8.61 9.86
C ALA A 63 -8.24 -9.25 8.95
N ALA A 64 -8.29 -8.82 7.70
CA ALA A 64 -9.21 -9.39 6.72
C ALA A 64 -8.63 -10.61 6.00
N GLY A 65 -7.43 -11.04 6.38
CA GLY A 65 -6.81 -12.22 5.78
C GLY A 65 -5.90 -11.93 4.60
N GLY A 66 -5.64 -10.65 4.31
CA GLY A 66 -4.76 -10.29 3.21
C GLY A 66 -3.31 -10.13 3.64
N GLU A 67 -2.48 -9.75 2.67
CA GLU A 67 -1.08 -9.49 2.91
C GLU A 67 -0.73 -8.06 2.52
N ALA A 68 -0.02 -7.37 3.40
CA ALA A 68 0.38 -6.01 3.13
C ALA A 68 1.61 -5.66 3.93
N VAL A 69 2.36 -4.69 3.42
CA VAL A 69 3.46 -4.08 4.16
C VAL A 69 3.34 -2.57 4.00
N ALA A 70 3.89 -1.84 4.95
CA ALA A 70 3.86 -0.40 4.91
C ALA A 70 5.16 0.15 4.33
N ASN A 71 5.06 1.30 3.70
CA ASN A 71 6.22 2.03 3.22
C ASN A 71 5.97 3.51 3.47
N TYR A 72 6.97 4.21 3.97
CA TYR A 72 6.83 5.60 4.39
C TYR A 72 7.62 6.57 3.54
N ASP A 73 8.16 6.10 2.44
CA ASP A 73 8.99 6.96 1.58
C ASP A 73 8.13 7.92 0.77
N SER A 74 8.73 9.05 0.42
CA SER A 74 8.11 9.97 -0.50
C SER A 74 7.94 9.32 -1.87
N VAL A 75 6.89 9.71 -2.59
CA VAL A 75 6.72 9.21 -3.96
C VAL A 75 7.89 9.63 -4.85
N GLU A 76 8.66 10.62 -4.45
CA GLU A 76 9.86 10.99 -5.18
C GLU A 76 10.96 9.93 -5.04
N ASP A 77 10.85 9.08 -4.05
CA ASP A 77 11.78 7.99 -3.86
C ASP A 77 11.18 6.68 -4.37
N GLY A 78 10.70 6.73 -5.59
CA GLY A 78 10.02 5.58 -6.18
C GLY A 78 10.84 4.30 -6.14
N ALA A 79 12.16 4.41 -6.30
CA ALA A 79 13.00 3.22 -6.26
C ALA A 79 12.93 2.52 -4.90
N ASN A 80 12.85 3.29 -3.82
CA ASN A 80 12.73 2.70 -2.48
C ASN A 80 11.38 2.05 -2.28
N ILE A 81 10.34 2.63 -2.85
CA ILE A 81 9.00 2.06 -2.74
C ILE A 81 8.96 0.73 -3.50
N VAL A 82 9.50 0.71 -4.70
CA VAL A 82 9.57 -0.52 -5.48
C VAL A 82 10.42 -1.56 -4.76
N LYS A 83 11.54 -1.13 -4.18
CA LYS A 83 12.40 -2.05 -3.44
C LYS A 83 11.64 -2.70 -2.28
N THR A 84 10.81 -1.95 -1.60
CA THR A 84 10.00 -2.50 -0.52
C THR A 84 9.10 -3.62 -1.04
N ALA A 85 8.47 -3.42 -2.20
CA ALA A 85 7.61 -4.44 -2.78
C ALA A 85 8.42 -5.67 -3.18
N VAL A 86 9.56 -5.46 -3.81
CA VAL A 86 10.40 -6.58 -4.24
C VAL A 86 10.94 -7.35 -3.05
N ASP A 87 11.38 -6.65 -2.02
CA ASP A 87 11.92 -7.31 -0.83
C ASP A 87 10.84 -8.11 -0.11
N ALA A 88 9.64 -7.60 -0.07
CA ALA A 88 8.55 -8.26 0.65
C ALA A 88 7.88 -9.35 -0.16
N PHE A 89 7.68 -9.12 -1.46
CA PHE A 89 6.83 -9.97 -2.28
C PHE A 89 7.50 -10.46 -3.57
N GLY A 90 8.68 -9.98 -3.86
CA GLY A 90 9.46 -10.48 -5.00
C GLY A 90 9.20 -9.82 -6.34
N LYS A 91 8.22 -8.97 -6.46
CA LYS A 91 7.87 -8.35 -7.74
C LYS A 91 6.94 -7.16 -7.56
N VAL A 92 6.60 -6.50 -8.66
CA VAL A 92 5.58 -5.47 -8.70
C VAL A 92 4.77 -5.66 -9.98
N ASP A 93 3.47 -5.77 -9.86
CA ASP A 93 2.57 -5.92 -11.01
C ASP A 93 1.72 -4.69 -11.26
N ILE A 94 1.35 -3.98 -10.20
CA ILE A 94 0.37 -2.89 -10.27
C ILE A 94 0.90 -1.72 -9.46
N VAL A 95 0.80 -0.52 -10.02
CA VAL A 95 1.10 0.69 -9.27
C VAL A 95 -0.09 1.62 -9.38
N ILE A 96 -0.66 2.00 -8.25
CA ILE A 96 -1.74 2.98 -8.20
C ILE A 96 -1.16 4.25 -7.61
N ASN A 97 -1.01 5.24 -8.47
CA ASN A 97 -0.40 6.51 -8.06
C ASN A 97 -1.50 7.47 -7.60
N ASN A 98 -1.83 7.37 -6.33
CA ASN A 98 -2.89 8.16 -5.74
C ASN A 98 -2.38 9.41 -5.03
N ALA A 99 -1.11 9.45 -4.73
CA ALA A 99 -0.55 10.52 -3.91
C ALA A 99 -0.21 11.78 -4.71
N GLY A 100 -0.37 11.73 -5.96
CA GLY A 100 -0.05 12.87 -6.78
C GLY A 100 -1.13 13.91 -6.75
#